data_2c30c02628c32824fe4267409f8efcad
#
_entry.id   2c30c02628c32824fe4267409f8efcad
#
_cell.length_a   1.000
_cell.length_b   1.000
_cell.length_c   1.000
_cell.angle_alpha   90.00
_cell.angle_beta   90.00
_cell.angle_gamma   90.00
#
_symmetry.space_group_name_H-M   'P 1'
#
loop_
_entity.id
_entity.type
_entity.pdbx_description
1 polymer ?
#
loop_
_entity_poly.entity_id
_entity_poly.type
_entity_poly.pdbx_seq_one_letter_code
_entity_poly.pdbx_strand_id
1 'polypeptide(L)'
;MCIRDRAYLNGISIEDSLTAVKHFPGVKRRAEYLGSANEVKVYDDYGHHPTEIDATISSLSDNTSGKLFVVFQPHRYSRTKLHKEKFQQSLQKATESIVVDIYPSGEKPIPGVTSKSFEGDNIKYIKSMRAVPNYLASRVKKGDTILTIGAGDITLLGPQILKYLDEEK
;
A
#
# COMPACT_ATOMS: atom_id res chain seq x y z
N MET A 1 17.13 -19.27 -5.78
CA MET A 1 16.61 -20.52 -5.19
C MET A 1 15.43 -20.15 -4.27
N CYS A 2 14.24 -20.63 -4.55
CA CYS A 2 13.05 -20.30 -3.76
C CYS A 2 12.94 -21.15 -2.48
N ILE A 3 12.03 -20.78 -1.56
CA ILE A 3 11.82 -21.52 -0.30
C ILE A 3 11.45 -22.97 -0.57
N ARG A 4 10.62 -23.23 -1.59
CA ARG A 4 10.23 -24.58 -2.02
C ARG A 4 11.44 -25.44 -2.39
N ASP A 5 12.37 -24.91 -3.18
CA ASP A 5 13.55 -25.64 -3.62
C ASP A 5 14.47 -25.97 -2.44
N ARG A 6 14.58 -25.06 -1.47
CA ARG A 6 15.33 -25.31 -0.22
C ARG A 6 14.68 -26.40 0.62
N ALA A 7 13.35 -26.38 0.76
CA ALA A 7 12.62 -27.40 1.49
C ALA A 7 12.85 -28.79 0.87
N TYR A 8 12.75 -28.91 -0.46
CA TYR A 8 12.99 -30.14 -1.19
C TYR A 8 14.42 -30.67 -0.99
N LEU A 9 15.44 -29.80 -1.07
CA LEU A 9 16.83 -30.17 -0.83
C LEU A 9 17.13 -30.61 0.61
N ASN A 10 16.24 -30.29 1.56
CA ASN A 10 16.30 -30.73 2.96
C ASN A 10 15.33 -31.90 3.24
N GLY A 11 14.89 -32.61 2.21
CA GLY A 11 14.08 -33.83 2.35
C GLY A 11 12.58 -33.60 2.60
N ILE A 12 12.10 -32.36 2.50
CA ILE A 12 10.65 -32.07 2.61
C ILE A 12 10.01 -32.26 1.24
N SER A 13 8.93 -33.02 1.18
CA SER A 13 8.22 -33.26 -0.08
C SER A 13 7.64 -31.96 -0.65
N ILE A 14 7.47 -31.92 -1.98
CA ILE A 14 6.81 -30.79 -2.64
C ILE A 14 5.36 -30.66 -2.14
N GLU A 15 4.69 -31.78 -1.91
CA GLU A 15 3.28 -31.83 -1.45
C GLU A 15 3.15 -31.24 -0.03
N ASP A 16 4.02 -31.60 0.90
CA ASP A 16 4.07 -31.03 2.24
C ASP A 16 4.39 -29.53 2.20
N SER A 17 5.32 -29.14 1.33
CA SER A 17 5.67 -27.73 1.12
C SER A 17 4.48 -26.92 0.60
N LEU A 18 3.73 -27.44 -0.36
CA LEU A 18 2.52 -26.78 -0.89
C LEU A 18 1.41 -26.69 0.16
N THR A 19 1.25 -27.75 0.96
CA THR A 19 0.28 -27.79 2.07
C THR A 19 0.63 -26.74 3.12
N ALA A 20 1.91 -26.63 3.52
CA ALA A 20 2.37 -25.63 4.46
C ALA A 20 2.14 -24.20 3.93
N VAL A 21 2.39 -23.95 2.64
CA VAL A 21 2.17 -22.63 2.02
C VAL A 21 0.68 -22.25 2.01
N LYS A 22 -0.24 -23.21 1.81
CA LYS A 22 -1.69 -22.95 1.86
C LYS A 22 -2.16 -22.45 3.23
N HIS A 23 -1.51 -22.91 4.30
CA HIS A 23 -1.83 -22.53 5.68
C HIS A 23 -0.98 -21.39 6.21
N PHE A 24 -0.05 -20.86 5.40
CA PHE A 24 0.79 -19.72 5.81
C PHE A 24 -0.03 -18.44 5.80
N PRO A 25 -0.19 -17.74 6.94
CA PRO A 25 -1.06 -16.57 7.05
C PRO A 25 -0.49 -15.32 6.38
N GLY A 26 0.65 -15.42 5.72
CA GLY A 26 1.36 -14.27 5.16
C GLY A 26 2.29 -13.61 6.16
N VAL A 27 2.90 -12.51 5.75
CA VAL A 27 3.75 -11.66 6.58
C VAL A 27 3.05 -10.34 6.78
N LYS A 28 2.99 -9.86 8.04
CA LYS A 28 2.43 -8.54 8.33
C LYS A 28 3.08 -7.47 7.47
N ARG A 29 2.25 -6.54 6.99
CA ARG A 29 2.68 -5.45 6.13
C ARG A 29 3.39 -5.89 4.82
N ARG A 30 2.98 -7.02 4.25
CA ARG A 30 3.41 -7.50 2.92
C ARG A 30 2.16 -7.86 2.12
N ALA A 31 1.55 -6.87 1.45
CA ALA A 31 0.21 -6.97 0.88
C ALA A 31 -0.77 -7.62 1.87
N GLU A 32 -0.67 -7.23 3.15
CA GLU A 32 -1.47 -7.81 4.24
C GLU A 32 -2.93 -7.43 4.06
N TYR A 33 -3.81 -8.42 3.95
CA TYR A 33 -5.24 -8.19 3.95
C TYR A 33 -5.72 -7.88 5.36
N LEU A 34 -6.17 -6.63 5.58
CA LEU A 34 -6.66 -6.17 6.88
C LEU A 34 -8.14 -6.49 7.12
N GLY A 35 -8.92 -6.62 6.05
CA GLY A 35 -10.35 -6.86 6.13
C GLY A 35 -11.12 -6.18 5.00
N SER A 36 -12.45 -6.24 5.09
CA SER A 36 -13.35 -5.52 4.18
C SER A 36 -14.51 -4.88 4.93
N ALA A 37 -14.93 -3.70 4.49
CA ALA A 37 -16.12 -3.01 4.95
C ALA A 37 -16.92 -2.55 3.72
N ASN A 38 -18.25 -2.75 3.71
CA ASN A 38 -19.13 -2.46 2.56
C ASN A 38 -18.61 -3.05 1.23
N GLU A 39 -18.03 -4.28 1.30
CA GLU A 39 -17.42 -4.99 0.16
C GLU A 39 -16.23 -4.25 -0.49
N VAL A 40 -15.61 -3.28 0.21
CA VAL A 40 -14.35 -2.65 -0.12
C VAL A 40 -13.24 -3.35 0.64
N LYS A 41 -12.24 -3.88 -0.05
CA LYS A 41 -11.10 -4.58 0.56
C LYS A 41 -10.02 -3.58 0.97
N VAL A 42 -9.39 -3.79 2.12
CA VAL A 42 -8.28 -2.94 2.59
C VAL A 42 -7.03 -3.79 2.82
N TYR A 43 -5.92 -3.33 2.27
CA TYR A 43 -4.58 -3.94 2.38
C TYR A 43 -3.58 -2.96 2.96
N ASP A 44 -2.55 -3.48 3.66
CA ASP A 44 -1.38 -2.71 4.12
C ASP A 44 -0.07 -3.31 3.60
N ASP A 45 0.86 -2.45 3.18
CA ASP A 45 2.18 -2.86 2.70
C ASP A 45 3.29 -1.95 3.23
N TYR A 46 4.43 -2.55 3.58
CA TYR A 46 5.62 -1.85 4.06
C TYR A 46 6.46 -1.24 2.94
N GLY A 47 6.11 -1.47 1.70
CA GLY A 47 6.85 -1.01 0.53
C GLY A 47 7.19 0.49 0.61
N HIS A 48 8.44 0.80 0.44
CA HIS A 48 8.97 2.16 0.53
C HIS A 48 10.06 2.46 -0.51
N HIS A 49 10.36 1.51 -1.37
CA HIS A 49 11.19 1.66 -2.56
C HIS A 49 10.30 1.59 -3.80
N PRO A 50 10.58 2.34 -4.90
CA PRO A 50 9.73 2.34 -6.09
C PRO A 50 9.44 0.95 -6.64
N THR A 51 10.43 0.07 -6.69
CA THR A 51 10.27 -1.32 -7.18
C THR A 51 9.29 -2.14 -6.34
N GLU A 52 9.31 -1.97 -5.01
CA GLU A 52 8.39 -2.64 -4.09
C GLU A 52 6.95 -2.13 -4.30
N ILE A 53 6.80 -0.80 -4.35
CA ILE A 53 5.51 -0.13 -4.57
C ILE A 53 4.92 -0.53 -5.91
N ASP A 54 5.74 -0.53 -6.96
CA ASP A 54 5.35 -0.94 -8.30
C ASP A 54 4.83 -2.38 -8.35
N ALA A 55 5.56 -3.31 -7.71
CA ALA A 55 5.19 -4.71 -7.65
C ALA A 55 3.86 -4.92 -6.89
N THR A 56 3.69 -4.25 -5.73
CA THR A 56 2.47 -4.38 -4.92
C THR A 56 1.26 -3.78 -5.63
N ILE A 57 1.38 -2.58 -6.21
CA ILE A 57 0.30 -1.95 -6.96
C ILE A 57 -0.09 -2.81 -8.17
N SER A 58 0.87 -3.29 -8.96
CA SER A 58 0.58 -4.14 -10.12
C SER A 58 -0.13 -5.43 -9.71
N SER A 59 0.36 -6.11 -8.67
CA SER A 59 -0.25 -7.34 -8.17
C SER A 59 -1.69 -7.14 -7.69
N LEU A 60 -1.97 -6.06 -6.96
CA LEU A 60 -3.32 -5.76 -6.48
C LEU A 60 -4.23 -5.29 -7.60
N SER A 61 -3.72 -4.53 -8.56
CA SER A 61 -4.50 -4.09 -9.74
C SER A 61 -5.01 -5.28 -10.54
N ASP A 62 -4.16 -6.30 -10.77
CA ASP A 62 -4.51 -7.51 -11.52
C ASP A 62 -5.57 -8.38 -10.79
N ASN A 63 -5.67 -8.24 -9.46
CA ASN A 63 -6.56 -9.03 -8.61
C ASN A 63 -7.76 -8.24 -8.05
N THR A 64 -7.94 -6.99 -8.45
CA THR A 64 -9.06 -6.14 -8.03
C THR A 64 -10.16 -6.18 -9.09
N SER A 65 -11.40 -6.48 -8.67
CA SER A 65 -12.56 -6.48 -9.58
C SER A 65 -13.10 -5.09 -9.90
N GLY A 66 -12.87 -4.15 -9.00
CA GLY A 66 -13.25 -2.74 -9.12
C GLY A 66 -12.04 -1.82 -9.35
N LYS A 67 -12.04 -0.69 -8.68
CA LYS A 67 -10.97 0.30 -8.71
C LYS A 67 -9.94 0.05 -7.62
N LEU A 68 -8.68 0.37 -7.89
CA LEU A 68 -7.62 0.38 -6.89
C LEU A 68 -7.32 1.82 -6.45
N PHE A 69 -7.48 2.08 -5.16
CA PHE A 69 -7.09 3.30 -4.48
C PHE A 69 -5.83 3.05 -3.67
N VAL A 70 -4.82 3.89 -3.83
CA VAL A 70 -3.55 3.76 -3.11
C VAL A 70 -3.35 4.96 -2.20
N VAL A 71 -3.04 4.72 -0.93
CA VAL A 71 -2.61 5.76 0.00
C VAL A 71 -1.14 5.56 0.31
N PHE A 72 -0.32 6.46 -0.19
CA PHE A 72 1.13 6.38 -0.08
C PHE A 72 1.70 7.40 0.90
N GLN A 73 2.55 6.93 1.82
CA GLN A 73 3.35 7.79 2.67
C GLN A 73 4.82 7.71 2.26
N PRO A 74 5.39 8.76 1.65
CA PRO A 74 6.82 8.78 1.37
C PRO A 74 7.62 8.68 2.67
N HIS A 75 8.68 7.89 2.66
CA HIS A 75 9.52 7.66 3.85
C HIS A 75 10.92 8.21 3.60
N ARG A 76 11.32 9.23 4.40
CA ARG A 76 12.54 10.04 4.32
C ARG A 76 12.54 11.06 3.17
N TYR A 77 13.01 12.26 3.47
CA TYR A 77 13.16 13.33 2.47
C TYR A 77 14.20 12.99 1.41
N SER A 78 15.33 12.41 1.82
CA SER A 78 16.41 12.01 0.91
C SER A 78 15.93 11.00 -0.15
N ARG A 79 15.21 9.98 0.26
CA ARG A 79 14.64 8.96 -0.65
C ARG A 79 13.56 9.56 -1.55
N THR A 80 12.70 10.40 -0.99
CA THR A 80 11.65 11.09 -1.75
C THR A 80 12.26 11.94 -2.86
N LYS A 81 13.32 12.70 -2.56
CA LYS A 81 14.06 13.50 -3.56
C LYS A 81 14.66 12.63 -4.65
N LEU A 82 15.33 11.53 -4.26
CA LEU A 82 16.06 10.66 -5.19
C LEU A 82 15.14 9.90 -6.15
N HIS A 83 13.96 9.50 -5.70
CA HIS A 83 13.09 8.57 -6.43
C HIS A 83 11.74 9.15 -6.81
N LYS A 84 11.54 10.46 -6.72
CA LYS A 84 10.25 11.12 -6.94
C LYS A 84 9.54 10.65 -8.22
N GLU A 85 10.23 10.71 -9.36
CA GLU A 85 9.66 10.37 -10.66
C GLU A 85 9.24 8.90 -10.73
N LYS A 86 10.06 7.99 -10.18
CA LYS A 86 9.74 6.55 -10.13
C LYS A 86 8.55 6.26 -9.24
N PHE A 87 8.43 6.95 -8.11
CA PHE A 87 7.24 6.87 -7.26
C PHE A 87 5.99 7.33 -8.01
N GLN A 88 6.06 8.48 -8.70
CA GLN A 88 4.94 8.98 -9.49
C GLN A 88 4.51 7.96 -10.56
N GLN A 89 5.47 7.38 -11.30
CA GLN A 89 5.18 6.36 -12.31
C GLN A 89 4.48 5.13 -11.72
N SER A 90 4.92 4.66 -10.55
CA SER A 90 4.27 3.52 -9.86
C SER A 90 2.86 3.88 -9.38
N LEU A 91 2.69 5.07 -8.78
CA LEU A 91 1.40 5.54 -8.26
C LEU A 91 0.37 5.78 -9.36
N GLN A 92 0.80 6.19 -10.56
CA GLN A 92 -0.08 6.41 -11.72
C GLN A 92 -0.75 5.12 -12.24
N LYS A 93 -0.27 3.95 -11.86
CA LYS A 93 -0.88 2.66 -12.23
C LYS A 93 -2.19 2.36 -11.48
N ALA A 94 -2.41 3.00 -10.34
CA ALA A 94 -3.66 2.90 -9.60
C ALA A 94 -4.78 3.75 -10.26
N THR A 95 -6.03 3.47 -9.94
CA THR A 95 -7.14 4.32 -10.39
C THR A 95 -7.03 5.73 -9.81
N GLU A 96 -6.71 5.82 -8.52
CA GLU A 96 -6.43 7.07 -7.83
C GLU A 96 -5.41 6.81 -6.72
N SER A 97 -4.43 7.70 -6.59
CA SER A 97 -3.43 7.65 -5.53
C SER A 97 -3.52 8.90 -4.65
N ILE A 98 -3.49 8.70 -3.34
CA ILE A 98 -3.41 9.74 -2.35
C ILE A 98 -2.00 9.73 -1.74
N VAL A 99 -1.32 10.86 -1.76
CA VAL A 99 -0.01 11.01 -1.11
C VAL A 99 -0.19 11.87 0.14
N VAL A 100 0.24 11.35 1.28
CA VAL A 100 0.23 12.09 2.56
C VAL A 100 1.60 12.68 2.86
N ASP A 101 1.74 13.43 3.96
CA ASP A 101 3.02 14.05 4.32
C ASP A 101 4.15 13.01 4.47
N ILE A 102 5.37 13.45 4.13
CA ILE A 102 6.57 12.62 4.24
C ILE A 102 6.79 12.23 5.70
N TYR A 103 6.97 10.93 5.97
CA TYR A 103 7.45 10.45 7.25
C TYR A 103 8.96 10.68 7.36
N PRO A 104 9.44 11.54 8.26
CA PRO A 104 10.83 11.99 8.25
C PRO A 104 11.84 10.92 8.67
N SER A 105 11.45 9.99 9.55
CA SER A 105 12.35 8.92 10.06
C SER A 105 13.70 9.46 10.55
N GLY A 106 13.67 10.55 11.34
CA GLY A 106 14.86 11.19 11.88
C GLY A 106 15.58 12.17 10.95
N GLU A 107 15.18 12.29 9.70
CA GLU A 107 15.77 13.29 8.78
C GLU A 107 15.16 14.69 9.00
N LYS A 108 15.97 15.71 8.78
CA LYS A 108 15.49 17.11 8.69
C LYS A 108 14.85 17.35 7.32
N PRO A 109 13.83 18.22 7.22
CA PRO A 109 13.25 18.60 5.95
C PRO A 109 14.31 19.12 4.97
N ILE A 110 14.21 18.69 3.70
CA ILE A 110 15.07 19.19 2.62
C ILE A 110 14.28 20.28 1.87
N PRO A 111 14.82 21.49 1.69
CA PRO A 111 14.14 22.56 0.96
C PRO A 111 13.66 22.09 -0.43
N GLY A 112 12.41 22.38 -0.77
CA GLY A 112 11.79 22.01 -2.04
C GLY A 112 11.33 20.56 -2.14
N VAL A 113 11.56 19.71 -1.12
CA VAL A 113 11.10 18.30 -1.11
C VAL A 113 9.83 18.20 -0.27
N THR A 114 8.68 18.05 -0.93
CA THR A 114 7.38 17.96 -0.28
C THR A 114 6.50 16.91 -0.98
N SER A 115 5.57 16.31 -0.24
CA SER A 115 4.57 15.40 -0.81
C SER A 115 3.64 16.08 -1.81
N LYS A 116 3.38 17.38 -1.66
CA LYS A 116 2.57 18.15 -2.61
C LYS A 116 3.13 18.10 -4.03
N SER A 117 4.44 17.95 -4.18
CA SER A 117 5.08 17.88 -5.50
C SER A 117 4.75 16.59 -6.30
N PHE A 118 4.02 15.64 -5.70
CA PHE A 118 3.52 14.44 -6.39
C PHE A 118 2.19 14.67 -7.10
N GLU A 119 1.45 15.75 -6.82
CA GLU A 119 0.15 16.00 -7.42
C GLU A 119 0.20 15.91 -8.97
N GLY A 120 -0.82 15.29 -9.53
CA GLY A 120 -0.97 15.04 -10.96
C GLY A 120 -2.37 14.51 -11.26
N ASP A 121 -2.60 14.04 -12.47
CA ASP A 121 -3.95 13.69 -12.99
C ASP A 121 -4.73 12.75 -12.06
N ASN A 122 -4.11 11.65 -11.61
CA ASN A 122 -4.72 10.69 -10.70
C ASN A 122 -4.00 10.60 -9.34
N ILE A 123 -3.13 11.56 -9.02
CA ILE A 123 -2.42 11.63 -7.75
C ILE A 123 -2.82 12.90 -7.02
N LYS A 124 -3.38 12.74 -5.82
CA LYS A 124 -3.83 13.82 -4.95
C LYS A 124 -3.00 13.90 -3.68
N TYR A 125 -2.60 15.10 -3.29
CA TYR A 125 -1.98 15.33 -2.00
C TYR A 125 -3.04 15.63 -0.94
N ILE A 126 -3.00 14.89 0.17
CA ILE A 126 -3.80 15.16 1.37
C ILE A 126 -2.86 15.24 2.57
N LYS A 127 -2.68 16.45 3.10
CA LYS A 127 -1.72 16.70 4.18
C LYS A 127 -1.97 15.82 5.42
N SER A 128 -3.20 15.73 5.86
CA SER A 128 -3.54 15.03 7.11
C SER A 128 -4.08 13.62 6.82
N MET A 129 -3.43 12.60 7.35
CA MET A 129 -3.93 11.23 7.29
C MET A 129 -5.34 11.09 7.86
N ARG A 130 -5.72 11.91 8.85
CA ARG A 130 -7.07 11.89 9.45
C ARG A 130 -8.18 12.25 8.46
N ALA A 131 -7.87 12.99 7.39
CA ALA A 131 -8.84 13.36 6.36
C ALA A 131 -9.02 12.26 5.29
N VAL A 132 -8.10 11.29 5.21
CA VAL A 132 -8.10 10.26 4.17
C VAL A 132 -9.32 9.33 4.25
N PRO A 133 -9.76 8.82 5.42
CA PRO A 133 -10.94 7.95 5.47
C PRO A 133 -12.20 8.60 4.91
N ASN A 134 -12.52 9.83 5.33
CA ASN A 134 -13.66 10.58 4.80
C ASN A 134 -13.53 10.85 3.28
N TYR A 135 -12.33 11.17 2.81
CA TYR A 135 -12.08 11.37 1.39
C TYR A 135 -12.33 10.10 0.57
N LEU A 136 -11.87 8.95 1.06
CA LEU A 136 -12.06 7.66 0.39
C LEU A 136 -13.53 7.22 0.42
N ALA A 137 -14.23 7.36 1.55
CA ALA A 137 -15.62 6.93 1.70
C ALA A 137 -16.54 7.56 0.64
N SER A 138 -16.29 8.81 0.25
CA SER A 138 -17.06 9.48 -0.81
C SER A 138 -16.76 8.98 -2.24
N ARG A 139 -15.79 8.09 -2.43
CA ARG A 139 -15.27 7.67 -3.74
C ARG A 139 -15.32 6.17 -4.01
N VAL A 140 -15.08 5.39 -2.96
CA VAL A 140 -15.02 3.92 -3.10
C VAL A 140 -16.42 3.34 -3.25
N LYS A 141 -16.48 2.22 -3.95
CA LYS A 141 -17.70 1.44 -4.18
C LYS A 141 -17.44 -0.03 -3.92
N LYS A 142 -18.51 -0.79 -3.77
CA LYS A 142 -18.45 -2.25 -3.72
C LYS A 142 -17.54 -2.83 -4.80
N GLY A 143 -16.63 -3.72 -4.41
CA GLY A 143 -15.65 -4.36 -5.29
C GLY A 143 -14.34 -3.61 -5.42
N ASP A 144 -14.23 -2.39 -4.89
CA ASP A 144 -12.99 -1.62 -4.90
C ASP A 144 -12.00 -2.15 -3.86
N THR A 145 -10.73 -1.79 -4.06
CA THR A 145 -9.63 -2.13 -3.17
C THR A 145 -8.89 -0.87 -2.74
N ILE A 146 -8.56 -0.78 -1.46
CA ILE A 146 -7.71 0.27 -0.90
C ILE A 146 -6.40 -0.36 -0.44
N LEU A 147 -5.27 0.24 -0.82
CA LEU A 147 -3.93 -0.11 -0.35
C LEU A 147 -3.34 1.06 0.45
N THR A 148 -2.97 0.83 1.70
CA THR A 148 -2.06 1.71 2.43
C THR A 148 -0.63 1.21 2.25
N ILE A 149 0.31 2.09 1.84
CA ILE A 149 1.68 1.67 1.53
C ILE A 149 2.72 2.68 2.01
N GLY A 150 3.73 2.18 2.74
CA GLY A 150 4.83 2.98 3.28
C GLY A 150 5.44 2.38 4.55
N ALA A 151 6.65 2.80 4.90
CA ALA A 151 7.38 2.28 6.07
C ALA A 151 7.15 3.09 7.37
N GLY A 152 6.36 4.14 7.32
CA GLY A 152 6.03 5.00 8.46
C GLY A 152 4.78 4.55 9.22
N ASP A 153 4.11 5.53 9.81
CA ASP A 153 2.88 5.35 10.60
C ASP A 153 1.61 5.18 9.75
N ILE A 154 1.74 5.17 8.44
CA ILE A 154 0.64 4.90 7.48
C ILE A 154 -0.11 3.59 7.79
N THR A 155 0.58 2.61 8.37
CA THR A 155 -0.02 1.32 8.77
C THR A 155 -1.18 1.47 9.77
N LEU A 156 -1.22 2.57 10.51
CA LEU A 156 -2.32 2.87 11.44
C LEU A 156 -3.60 3.32 10.71
N LEU A 157 -3.48 3.67 9.44
CA LEU A 157 -4.58 4.22 8.66
C LEU A 157 -5.54 3.12 8.16
N GLY A 158 -5.02 1.95 7.78
CA GLY A 158 -5.85 0.85 7.27
C GLY A 158 -7.00 0.46 8.20
N PRO A 159 -6.75 0.17 9.49
CA PRO A 159 -7.79 -0.09 10.47
C PRO A 159 -8.78 1.09 10.65
N GLN A 160 -8.31 2.33 10.56
CA GLN A 160 -9.16 3.52 10.66
C GLN A 160 -10.10 3.64 9.45
N ILE A 161 -9.60 3.34 8.25
CA ILE A 161 -10.41 3.30 7.03
C ILE A 161 -11.52 2.24 7.17
N LEU A 162 -11.17 1.02 7.59
CA LEU A 162 -12.16 -0.06 7.79
C LEU A 162 -13.27 0.38 8.76
N LYS A 163 -12.87 0.92 9.91
CA LYS A 163 -13.83 1.41 10.92
C LYS A 163 -14.73 2.50 10.34
N TYR A 164 -14.16 3.48 9.64
CA TYR A 164 -14.90 4.60 9.04
C TYR A 164 -15.93 4.12 8.01
N LEU A 165 -15.50 3.21 7.10
CA LEU A 165 -16.39 2.64 6.09
C LEU A 165 -17.52 1.78 6.68
N ASP A 166 -17.32 1.18 7.86
CA ASP A 166 -18.36 0.39 8.54
C ASP A 166 -19.38 1.26 9.29
N GLU A 167 -18.95 2.45 9.74
CA GLU A 167 -19.80 3.41 10.46
C GLU A 167 -20.67 4.26 9.52
N GLU A 168 -20.31 4.42 8.24
CA GLU A 168 -21.08 5.20 7.24
C GLU A 168 -22.20 4.38 6.56
N LYS A 169 -22.96 3.63 7.33
CA LYS A 169 -24.16 2.91 6.86
C LYS A 169 -25.42 3.76 6.90
#